data_aeb8742b59b00ecbd01bea64c10ed829
#
_entry.id   aeb8742b59b00ecbd01bea64c10ed829
#
_cell.length_a   1.000
_cell.length_b   1.000
_cell.length_c   1.000
_cell.angle_alpha   90.00
_cell.angle_beta   90.00
_cell.angle_gamma   90.00
#
_symmetry.space_group_name_H-M   'P 1'
#
loop_
_entity.id
_entity.type
_entity.pdbx_description
1 polymer ?
#
loop_
_entity_poly.entity_id
_entity_poly.type
_entity_poly.pdbx_seq_one_letter_code
_entity_poly.pdbx_strand_id
1 'polypeptide(L)'
;MKLLKLFFFHFVSCILLFLSSCGLDEYYEINAPYIRNNDPGYETGYDNRFFSFVTNDSDSGVEAGAGFSFLGTAIYYKIYNNYSVMSSDISTINSLSTSTNYQNAATKVVEGLSYQQLAIENEDDYIPLIKKSSDNKNQSVWIRLMNYQYQPGDPDSNQAFRARIEIDDTFKGCPMRVGGDKSFDFGRTADDEDRNVVPQEGDVDVRFSSSWSDEDGTIWYVNLYAIAVGRDTTYTTYYSNVLHLGSVSINAAEIDN
;
A
#
# COMPACT_ATOMS: atom_id res chain seq x y z
N MET A 1 -42.79 12.84 -52.08
CA MET A 1 -41.33 13.03 -51.98
C MET A 1 -40.89 13.96 -50.85
N LYS A 2 -41.55 15.08 -50.57
CA LYS A 2 -41.16 16.00 -49.46
C LYS A 2 -41.32 15.39 -48.04
N LEU A 3 -42.40 14.64 -47.78
CA LEU A 3 -42.66 13.99 -46.49
C LEU A 3 -41.59 12.91 -46.15
N LEU A 4 -41.15 12.12 -47.12
CA LEU A 4 -40.17 11.07 -46.94
C LEU A 4 -38.78 11.67 -46.60
N LYS A 5 -38.42 12.82 -47.18
CA LYS A 5 -37.18 13.52 -46.84
C LYS A 5 -37.22 14.10 -45.43
N LEU A 6 -38.40 14.59 -44.99
CA LEU A 6 -38.55 15.13 -43.63
C LEU A 6 -38.43 14.02 -42.58
N PHE A 7 -39.03 12.84 -42.88
CA PHE A 7 -38.95 11.69 -41.96
C PHE A 7 -37.52 11.15 -41.86
N PHE A 8 -36.79 11.08 -42.98
CA PHE A 8 -35.41 10.65 -43.00
C PHE A 8 -34.48 11.62 -42.21
N PHE A 9 -34.72 12.92 -42.32
CA PHE A 9 -33.96 13.93 -41.60
C PHE A 9 -34.17 13.87 -40.10
N HIS A 10 -35.41 13.63 -39.63
CA HIS A 10 -35.71 13.41 -38.19
C HIS A 10 -35.11 12.12 -37.66
N PHE A 11 -35.18 11.04 -38.47
CA PHE A 11 -34.59 9.76 -38.09
C PHE A 11 -33.06 9.83 -37.94
N VAL A 12 -32.38 10.47 -38.86
CA VAL A 12 -30.93 10.71 -38.80
C VAL A 12 -30.57 11.63 -37.63
N SER A 13 -31.37 12.65 -37.36
CA SER A 13 -31.17 13.54 -36.19
C SER A 13 -31.32 12.80 -34.85
N CYS A 14 -32.31 11.89 -34.74
CA CYS A 14 -32.46 11.05 -33.57
C CYS A 14 -31.27 10.10 -33.38
N ILE A 15 -30.81 9.45 -34.45
CA ILE A 15 -29.62 8.57 -34.38
C ILE A 15 -28.38 9.35 -33.93
N LEU A 16 -28.17 10.58 -34.40
CA LEU A 16 -27.06 11.43 -33.99
C LEU A 16 -27.13 11.83 -32.51
N LEU A 17 -28.34 12.00 -31.96
CA LEU A 17 -28.54 12.28 -30.53
C LEU A 17 -28.23 11.05 -29.66
N PHE A 18 -28.48 9.83 -30.14
CA PHE A 18 -28.09 8.61 -29.44
C PHE A 18 -26.58 8.32 -29.52
N LEU A 19 -25.91 8.77 -30.57
CA LEU A 19 -24.46 8.61 -30.70
C LEU A 19 -23.67 9.66 -29.92
N SER A 20 -24.27 10.77 -29.51
CA SER A 20 -23.63 11.78 -28.65
C SER A 20 -23.75 11.48 -27.16
N SER A 21 -24.39 10.39 -26.77
CA SER A 21 -24.28 9.83 -25.42
C SER A 21 -22.96 9.06 -25.28
N CYS A 22 -21.87 9.71 -25.67
CA CYS A 22 -20.55 9.36 -25.19
C CYS A 22 -20.62 9.61 -23.67
N GLY A 23 -20.63 8.53 -22.87
CA GLY A 23 -20.72 8.63 -21.43
C GLY A 23 -19.67 9.65 -20.97
N LEU A 24 -20.10 10.61 -20.21
CA LEU A 24 -19.17 11.42 -19.41
C LEU A 24 -18.39 10.40 -18.59
N ASP A 25 -17.07 10.38 -18.75
CA ASP A 25 -16.22 9.60 -17.89
C ASP A 25 -16.53 10.05 -16.46
N GLU A 26 -17.21 9.19 -15.68
CA GLU A 26 -17.45 9.46 -14.26
C GLU A 26 -16.09 9.46 -13.57
N TYR A 27 -15.70 10.62 -13.10
CA TYR A 27 -14.44 10.79 -12.41
C TYR A 27 -14.67 10.56 -10.93
N TYR A 28 -14.15 9.44 -10.41
CA TYR A 28 -14.23 9.13 -8.98
C TYR A 28 -12.96 9.66 -8.29
N GLU A 29 -13.14 10.62 -7.40
CA GLU A 29 -12.06 11.12 -6.56
C GLU A 29 -12.05 10.37 -5.23
N ILE A 30 -10.91 9.75 -4.92
CA ILE A 30 -10.67 9.08 -3.65
C ILE A 30 -9.60 9.87 -2.91
N ASN A 31 -9.92 10.29 -1.69
CA ASN A 31 -8.97 11.04 -0.88
C ASN A 31 -7.89 10.13 -0.31
N ALA A 32 -6.64 10.58 -0.41
CA ALA A 32 -5.51 9.85 0.15
C ALA A 32 -5.56 9.82 1.68
N PRO A 33 -5.06 8.74 2.32
CA PRO A 33 -4.79 8.75 3.75
C PRO A 33 -3.79 9.86 4.10
N TYR A 34 -3.71 10.26 5.37
CA TYR A 34 -2.78 11.28 5.81
C TYR A 34 -1.92 10.82 7.02
N ILE A 35 -0.69 11.35 7.11
CA ILE A 35 0.24 11.00 8.18
C ILE A 35 -0.15 11.72 9.47
N ARG A 36 0.04 11.07 10.59
CA ARG A 36 -0.36 11.59 11.89
C ARG A 36 0.79 12.32 12.59
N ASN A 37 1.77 11.61 13.10
CA ASN A 37 2.89 12.18 13.86
C ASN A 37 4.16 11.35 13.76
N ASN A 38 4.28 10.48 12.77
CA ASN A 38 5.43 9.62 12.64
C ASN A 38 5.85 9.55 11.17
N ASP A 39 7.12 9.82 10.94
CA ASP A 39 7.81 9.65 9.66
C ASP A 39 9.11 8.89 9.96
N PRO A 40 9.09 7.56 9.97
CA PRO A 40 10.28 6.77 10.27
C PRO A 40 11.30 6.94 9.15
N GLY A 41 12.46 7.48 9.49
CA GLY A 41 13.63 7.42 8.62
C GLY A 41 14.27 6.03 8.67
N TYR A 42 15.02 5.66 7.65
CA TYR A 42 15.68 4.35 7.59
C TYR A 42 16.72 4.11 8.71
N GLU A 43 17.27 5.17 9.33
CA GLU A 43 18.25 5.11 10.42
C GLU A 43 17.64 5.40 11.81
N THR A 44 16.32 5.38 11.95
CA THR A 44 15.71 5.66 13.25
C THR A 44 15.98 4.56 14.28
N GLY A 45 16.09 4.94 15.56
CA GLY A 45 16.16 3.96 16.65
C GLY A 45 14.94 3.06 16.72
N TYR A 46 15.05 1.91 17.38
CA TYR A 46 14.00 0.87 17.45
C TYR A 46 12.66 1.41 17.91
N ASP A 47 12.63 2.35 18.86
CA ASP A 47 11.41 2.96 19.37
C ASP A 47 10.58 3.63 18.28
N ASN A 48 11.24 4.18 17.26
CA ASN A 48 10.63 4.94 16.17
C ASN A 48 10.49 4.17 14.86
N ARG A 49 10.88 2.87 14.82
CA ARG A 49 10.74 2.03 13.63
C ARG A 49 9.32 1.48 13.49
N PHE A 50 8.35 2.37 13.40
CA PHE A 50 6.96 2.06 13.12
C PHE A 50 6.37 3.09 12.15
N PHE A 51 5.26 2.75 11.52
CA PHE A 51 4.51 3.63 10.62
C PHE A 51 3.19 3.97 11.28
N SER A 52 2.78 5.23 11.24
CA SER A 52 1.51 5.67 11.80
C SER A 52 0.84 6.69 10.90
N PHE A 53 -0.41 6.43 10.55
CA PHE A 53 -1.20 7.29 9.70
C PHE A 53 -2.70 7.17 10.03
N VAL A 54 -3.51 7.99 9.37
CA VAL A 54 -4.97 7.96 9.51
C VAL A 54 -5.58 7.74 8.12
N THR A 55 -6.55 6.84 8.02
CA THR A 55 -7.33 6.67 6.78
C THR A 55 -8.20 7.89 6.50
N ASN A 56 -8.72 8.02 5.29
CA ASN A 56 -9.61 9.13 4.91
C ASN A 56 -10.99 8.60 4.48
N ASP A 57 -11.57 7.75 5.33
CA ASP A 57 -12.84 7.08 5.07
C ASP A 57 -14.01 8.05 5.08
N SER A 58 -13.97 9.10 5.94
CA SER A 58 -15.06 10.07 6.09
C SER A 58 -15.33 10.83 4.80
N ASP A 59 -14.30 11.19 4.05
CA ASP A 59 -14.41 11.95 2.82
C ASP A 59 -14.58 11.07 1.59
N SER A 60 -13.94 9.88 1.58
CA SER A 60 -14.00 8.95 0.44
C SER A 60 -15.30 8.16 0.35
N GLY A 61 -16.07 8.06 1.43
CA GLY A 61 -17.29 7.24 1.49
C GLY A 61 -18.57 7.96 1.09
N VAL A 62 -18.59 9.29 1.10
CA VAL A 62 -19.81 10.11 1.01
C VAL A 62 -20.12 10.55 -0.43
N GLU A 63 -19.12 10.76 -1.25
CA GLU A 63 -19.27 11.28 -2.62
C GLU A 63 -19.34 10.21 -3.71
N ALA A 64 -19.27 8.94 -3.33
CA ALA A 64 -19.43 7.85 -4.28
C ALA A 64 -20.89 7.83 -4.76
N GLY A 65 -21.12 8.38 -5.94
CA GLY A 65 -22.40 8.29 -6.64
C GLY A 65 -22.84 6.84 -6.83
N ALA A 66 -24.08 6.62 -7.24
CA ALA A 66 -24.57 5.29 -7.57
C ALA A 66 -23.65 4.65 -8.63
N GLY A 67 -22.87 3.67 -8.25
CA GLY A 67 -21.96 2.99 -9.18
C GLY A 67 -20.50 2.89 -8.73
N PHE A 68 -20.15 3.47 -7.58
CA PHE A 68 -18.81 3.37 -7.01
C PHE A 68 -18.83 2.87 -5.56
N SER A 69 -17.85 2.05 -5.20
CA SER A 69 -17.67 1.54 -3.84
C SER A 69 -16.26 1.83 -3.36
N PHE A 70 -16.14 2.68 -2.35
CA PHE A 70 -14.90 2.81 -1.59
C PHE A 70 -14.68 1.54 -0.76
N LEU A 71 -13.51 0.92 -0.88
CA LEU A 71 -13.20 -0.36 -0.22
C LEU A 71 -12.40 -0.18 1.07
N GLY A 72 -11.56 0.85 1.15
CA GLY A 72 -10.67 1.12 2.27
C GLY A 72 -9.25 1.51 1.84
N THR A 73 -8.26 1.23 2.67
CA THR A 73 -6.85 1.60 2.43
C THR A 73 -5.97 0.36 2.35
N ALA A 74 -5.25 0.21 1.24
CA ALA A 74 -4.24 -0.81 1.03
C ALA A 74 -2.86 -0.27 1.41
N ILE A 75 -2.01 -1.13 1.96
CA ILE A 75 -0.61 -0.84 2.28
C ILE A 75 0.25 -1.59 1.29
N TYR A 76 1.09 -0.86 0.59
CA TYR A 76 2.05 -1.40 -0.37
C TYR A 76 3.46 -1.24 0.15
N TYR A 77 4.28 -2.27 0.01
CA TYR A 77 5.68 -2.25 0.43
C TYR A 77 6.59 -2.82 -0.66
N LYS A 78 7.88 -2.46 -0.57
CA LYS A 78 8.96 -3.07 -1.34
C LYS A 78 10.24 -3.11 -0.54
N ILE A 79 11.01 -4.19 -0.71
CA ILE A 79 12.26 -4.46 -0.02
C ILE A 79 13.42 -4.15 -0.95
N TYR A 80 14.44 -3.50 -0.43
CA TYR A 80 15.65 -3.09 -1.17
C TYR A 80 16.90 -3.47 -0.39
N ASN A 81 17.94 -3.92 -1.08
CA ASN A 81 19.28 -4.06 -0.51
C ASN A 81 20.16 -2.83 -0.78
N ASN A 82 19.63 -1.84 -1.50
CA ASN A 82 20.36 -0.63 -1.87
C ASN A 82 19.53 0.63 -1.63
N TYR A 83 20.01 1.49 -0.73
CA TYR A 83 19.35 2.73 -0.36
C TYR A 83 19.21 3.71 -1.52
N SER A 84 20.25 3.83 -2.37
CA SER A 84 20.20 4.76 -3.50
C SER A 84 19.12 4.36 -4.53
N VAL A 85 18.94 3.07 -4.75
CA VAL A 85 17.88 2.53 -5.61
C VAL A 85 16.51 2.83 -5.02
N MET A 86 16.33 2.60 -3.71
CA MET A 86 15.09 2.94 -3.01
C MET A 86 14.80 4.44 -3.10
N SER A 87 15.78 5.29 -2.81
CA SER A 87 15.63 6.76 -2.87
C SER A 87 15.27 7.27 -4.25
N SER A 88 15.82 6.66 -5.30
CA SER A 88 15.48 6.96 -6.70
C SER A 88 14.02 6.61 -7.02
N ASP A 89 13.53 5.47 -6.54
CA ASP A 89 12.14 5.06 -6.73
C ASP A 89 11.18 6.00 -5.98
N ILE A 90 11.49 6.34 -4.73
CA ILE A 90 10.73 7.30 -3.93
C ILE A 90 10.66 8.65 -4.66
N SER A 91 11.78 9.16 -5.15
CA SER A 91 11.83 10.42 -5.91
C SER A 91 10.95 10.37 -7.17
N THR A 92 10.97 9.25 -7.88
CA THR A 92 10.14 9.02 -9.07
C THR A 92 8.65 9.05 -8.72
N ILE A 93 8.23 8.34 -7.66
CA ILE A 93 6.84 8.32 -7.22
C ILE A 93 6.40 9.71 -6.77
N ASN A 94 7.21 10.41 -5.96
CA ASN A 94 6.90 11.74 -5.46
C ASN A 94 6.74 12.76 -6.58
N SER A 95 7.50 12.66 -7.65
CA SER A 95 7.36 13.54 -8.83
C SER A 95 6.00 13.40 -9.54
N LEU A 96 5.40 12.22 -9.48
CA LEU A 96 4.08 11.93 -10.04
C LEU A 96 2.94 12.32 -9.07
N SER A 97 3.18 12.30 -7.78
CA SER A 97 2.22 12.62 -6.72
C SER A 97 1.74 14.09 -6.76
N THR A 98 2.49 14.98 -7.40
CA THR A 98 2.15 16.41 -7.55
C THR A 98 1.32 16.71 -8.80
N SER A 99 1.06 15.71 -9.65
CA SER A 99 0.32 15.89 -10.88
C SER A 99 -1.19 16.04 -10.62
N THR A 100 -1.89 16.65 -11.58
CA THR A 100 -3.36 16.73 -11.55
C THR A 100 -4.05 15.38 -11.75
N ASN A 101 -3.27 14.35 -12.08
CA ASN A 101 -3.73 12.97 -12.20
C ASN A 101 -3.06 12.14 -11.10
N TYR A 102 -3.68 12.09 -9.94
CA TYR A 102 -3.16 11.40 -8.72
C TYR A 102 -2.98 9.89 -8.93
N GLN A 103 -3.74 9.27 -9.84
CA GLN A 103 -3.62 7.85 -10.11
C GLN A 103 -2.26 7.47 -10.69
N ASN A 104 -1.54 8.40 -11.32
CA ASN A 104 -0.23 8.12 -11.89
C ASN A 104 0.79 7.67 -10.84
N ALA A 105 0.78 8.27 -9.65
CA ALA A 105 1.67 7.86 -8.56
C ALA A 105 1.31 6.47 -8.05
N ALA A 106 0.01 6.20 -7.83
CA ALA A 106 -0.46 4.88 -7.40
C ALA A 106 -0.19 3.79 -8.45
N THR A 107 -0.47 4.06 -9.72
CA THR A 107 -0.13 3.15 -10.84
C THR A 107 1.38 2.88 -10.89
N LYS A 108 2.20 3.92 -10.65
CA LYS A 108 3.67 3.74 -10.59
C LYS A 108 4.08 2.82 -9.43
N VAL A 109 3.47 2.94 -8.27
CA VAL A 109 3.73 2.05 -7.12
C VAL A 109 3.29 0.63 -7.44
N VAL A 110 2.03 0.44 -7.85
CA VAL A 110 1.40 -0.88 -7.96
C VAL A 110 1.91 -1.63 -9.20
N GLU A 111 1.85 -1.00 -10.37
CA GLU A 111 2.14 -1.65 -11.65
C GLU A 111 3.58 -1.39 -12.12
N GLY A 112 4.03 -0.14 -12.04
CA GLY A 112 5.31 0.27 -12.61
C GLY A 112 6.52 -0.23 -11.82
N LEU A 113 6.44 -0.21 -10.48
CA LEU A 113 7.50 -0.66 -9.59
C LEU A 113 7.16 -1.97 -8.87
N SER A 114 5.96 -2.51 -9.07
CA SER A 114 5.50 -3.78 -8.53
C SER A 114 5.68 -3.89 -7.01
N TYR A 115 5.28 -2.84 -6.28
CA TYR A 115 5.15 -2.93 -4.84
C TYR A 115 4.09 -3.97 -4.51
N GLN A 116 4.33 -4.78 -3.49
CA GLN A 116 3.41 -5.82 -3.07
C GLN A 116 2.54 -5.33 -1.92
N GLN A 117 1.36 -5.90 -1.78
CA GLN A 117 0.51 -5.59 -0.65
C GLN A 117 1.02 -6.26 0.62
N LEU A 118 0.98 -5.50 1.72
CA LEU A 118 1.21 -6.03 3.05
C LEU A 118 0.07 -6.97 3.42
N ALA A 119 0.38 -8.16 3.89
CA ALA A 119 -0.58 -9.14 4.39
C ALA A 119 -0.63 -9.13 5.93
N ILE A 120 -1.65 -9.76 6.49
CA ILE A 120 -1.76 -10.08 7.92
C ILE A 120 -1.69 -11.60 8.06
N GLU A 121 -1.00 -12.06 9.08
CA GLU A 121 -0.89 -13.49 9.39
C GLU A 121 -2.28 -14.13 9.54
N ASN A 122 -2.48 -15.26 8.83
CA ASN A 122 -3.73 -16.04 8.84
C ASN A 122 -5.01 -15.30 8.36
N GLU A 123 -4.87 -14.16 7.70
CA GLU A 123 -6.00 -13.56 6.98
C GLU A 123 -5.91 -13.86 5.48
N ASP A 124 -7.08 -14.07 4.87
CA ASP A 124 -7.17 -14.15 3.41
C ASP A 124 -6.68 -12.85 2.78
N ASP A 125 -6.04 -12.93 1.62
CA ASP A 125 -5.52 -11.80 0.84
C ASP A 125 -6.64 -10.84 0.39
N TYR A 126 -7.29 -10.17 1.33
CA TYR A 126 -8.28 -9.16 1.02
C TYR A 126 -7.61 -7.82 0.75
N ILE A 127 -7.92 -7.30 -0.41
CA ILE A 127 -7.65 -5.91 -0.75
C ILE A 127 -8.90 -5.11 -0.38
N PRO A 128 -8.76 -4.04 0.38
CA PRO A 128 -7.56 -3.51 1.06
C PRO A 128 -7.36 -4.11 2.47
N LEU A 129 -6.12 -4.06 2.96
CA LEU A 129 -5.76 -4.49 4.31
C LEU A 129 -6.61 -3.80 5.39
N ILE A 130 -6.82 -2.49 5.25
CA ILE A 130 -7.65 -1.70 6.14
C ILE A 130 -8.98 -1.50 5.45
N LYS A 131 -9.98 -2.31 5.83
CA LYS A 131 -11.33 -2.22 5.27
C LYS A 131 -11.97 -0.89 5.65
N LYS A 132 -12.79 -0.35 4.76
CA LYS A 132 -13.61 0.82 5.04
C LYS A 132 -14.34 0.67 6.38
N SER A 133 -14.29 1.71 7.21
CA SER A 133 -15.06 1.77 8.45
C SER A 133 -16.57 1.70 8.17
N SER A 134 -17.30 0.93 8.99
CA SER A 134 -18.75 0.80 8.90
C SER A 134 -19.48 2.12 9.14
N ASP A 135 -18.89 2.99 9.95
CA ASP A 135 -19.46 4.31 10.34
C ASP A 135 -18.90 5.44 9.50
N ASN A 136 -18.16 5.17 8.43
CA ASN A 136 -17.45 6.15 7.61
C ASN A 136 -16.51 7.06 8.41
N LYS A 137 -15.90 6.55 9.48
CA LYS A 137 -14.94 7.29 10.31
C LYS A 137 -13.52 6.95 9.88
N ASN A 138 -12.67 7.96 9.96
CA ASN A 138 -11.25 7.79 9.76
C ASN A 138 -10.66 6.90 10.85
N GLN A 139 -9.84 5.93 10.47
CA GLN A 139 -9.23 4.94 11.35
C GLN A 139 -7.77 5.30 11.58
N SER A 140 -7.30 5.23 12.82
CA SER A 140 -5.90 5.35 13.17
C SER A 140 -5.20 4.03 12.93
N VAL A 141 -4.09 4.04 12.19
CA VAL A 141 -3.33 2.84 11.83
C VAL A 141 -1.92 2.94 12.37
N TRP A 142 -1.45 1.86 12.96
CA TRP A 142 -0.10 1.73 13.47
C TRP A 142 0.49 0.39 13.04
N ILE A 143 1.71 0.39 12.47
CA ILE A 143 2.36 -0.78 11.88
C ILE A 143 3.81 -0.83 12.33
N ARG A 144 4.23 -1.96 12.91
CA ARG A 144 5.62 -2.34 13.12
C ARG A 144 5.89 -3.66 12.42
N LEU A 145 6.86 -3.67 11.51
CA LEU A 145 7.06 -4.80 10.60
C LEU A 145 7.69 -6.01 11.25
N MET A 146 8.63 -5.81 12.20
CA MET A 146 9.39 -6.90 12.80
C MET A 146 9.49 -6.75 14.32
N ASN A 147 9.95 -7.81 14.98
CA ASN A 147 10.26 -7.80 16.40
C ASN A 147 11.64 -7.16 16.61
N TYR A 148 11.68 -5.98 17.23
CA TYR A 148 12.92 -5.36 17.63
C TYR A 148 13.24 -5.72 19.07
N GLN A 149 14.51 -6.03 19.39
CA GLN A 149 14.99 -6.33 20.75
C GLN A 149 14.20 -7.46 21.47
N TYR A 150 13.71 -8.46 20.70
CA TYR A 150 13.09 -9.62 21.32
C TYR A 150 14.17 -10.45 22.03
N GLN A 151 14.10 -10.55 23.38
CA GLN A 151 14.89 -11.50 24.14
C GLN A 151 14.01 -12.70 24.52
N PRO A 152 14.30 -13.89 24.00
CA PRO A 152 13.57 -15.10 24.37
C PRO A 152 13.64 -15.34 25.89
N GLY A 153 12.48 -15.49 26.55
CA GLY A 153 12.39 -15.84 27.97
C GLY A 153 12.11 -14.68 28.92
N ASP A 154 12.06 -13.43 28.46
CA ASP A 154 11.60 -12.30 29.25
C ASP A 154 10.11 -12.03 28.95
N PRO A 155 9.16 -12.40 29.86
CA PRO A 155 7.73 -12.19 29.65
C PRO A 155 7.34 -10.70 29.58
N ASP A 156 8.16 -9.82 30.13
CA ASP A 156 7.96 -8.37 30.10
C ASP A 156 8.75 -7.68 28.99
N SER A 157 9.66 -8.40 28.31
CA SER A 157 10.43 -7.85 27.22
C SER A 157 9.51 -7.56 26.04
N ASN A 158 8.84 -6.45 26.20
CA ASN A 158 8.55 -5.56 25.11
C ASN A 158 7.49 -6.02 24.10
N GLN A 159 6.27 -6.25 24.58
CA GLN A 159 5.12 -6.18 23.65
C GLN A 159 5.17 -4.88 22.81
N ALA A 160 5.76 -3.82 23.37
CA ALA A 160 5.96 -2.54 22.67
C ALA A 160 6.80 -2.65 21.39
N PHE A 161 7.73 -3.62 21.31
CA PHE A 161 8.64 -3.77 20.16
C PHE A 161 8.32 -4.96 19.25
N ARG A 162 7.17 -5.63 19.45
CA ARG A 162 6.74 -6.73 18.60
C ARG A 162 6.18 -6.24 17.27
N ALA A 163 6.34 -7.06 16.24
CA ALA A 163 5.68 -6.91 14.96
C ALA A 163 4.16 -6.92 15.16
N ARG A 164 3.46 -5.90 14.67
CA ARG A 164 2.01 -5.80 14.82
C ARG A 164 1.40 -4.77 13.91
N ILE A 165 0.14 -4.97 13.61
CA ILE A 165 -0.75 -3.99 13.00
C ILE A 165 -1.86 -3.70 14.00
N GLU A 166 -2.08 -2.42 14.29
CA GLU A 166 -3.18 -1.94 15.10
C GLU A 166 -4.05 -0.98 14.29
N ILE A 167 -5.36 -1.12 14.44
CA ILE A 167 -6.36 -0.22 13.86
C ILE A 167 -7.24 0.25 15.01
N ASP A 168 -7.29 1.56 15.25
CA ASP A 168 -7.99 2.19 16.38
C ASP A 168 -7.60 1.53 17.71
N ASP A 169 -6.29 1.43 17.95
CA ASP A 169 -5.68 0.81 19.13
C ASP A 169 -6.04 -0.68 19.33
N THR A 170 -6.62 -1.32 18.31
CA THR A 170 -6.98 -2.74 18.36
C THR A 170 -5.98 -3.54 17.53
N PHE A 171 -5.33 -4.54 18.16
CA PHE A 171 -4.45 -5.48 17.48
C PHE A 171 -5.20 -6.28 16.42
N LYS A 172 -4.66 -6.33 15.19
CA LYS A 172 -5.23 -7.06 14.05
C LYS A 172 -4.43 -8.29 13.67
N GLY A 173 -3.13 -8.29 13.91
CA GLY A 173 -2.25 -9.39 13.56
C GLY A 173 -0.82 -8.92 13.33
N CYS A 174 0.05 -9.85 12.94
CA CYS A 174 1.43 -9.55 12.55
C CYS A 174 1.49 -9.24 11.05
N PRO A 175 2.28 -8.23 10.65
CA PRO A 175 2.51 -7.95 9.24
C PRO A 175 3.32 -9.08 8.58
N MET A 176 2.85 -9.51 7.42
CA MET A 176 3.48 -10.54 6.61
C MET A 176 3.82 -10.01 5.23
N ARG A 177 4.81 -10.60 4.60
CA ARG A 177 5.15 -10.39 3.20
C ARG A 177 4.04 -10.97 2.31
N VAL A 178 4.09 -10.63 1.04
CA VAL A 178 3.15 -11.16 0.04
C VAL A 178 3.05 -12.68 0.11
N GLY A 179 1.82 -13.21 0.06
CA GLY A 179 1.54 -14.63 0.25
C GLY A 179 1.27 -15.04 1.70
N GLY A 180 1.54 -14.16 2.69
CA GLY A 180 1.17 -14.39 4.10
C GLY A 180 2.00 -15.44 4.85
N ASP A 181 3.05 -15.98 4.24
CA ASP A 181 3.88 -17.07 4.76
C ASP A 181 5.25 -16.63 5.27
N LYS A 182 5.71 -15.42 4.90
CA LYS A 182 7.01 -14.86 5.30
C LYS A 182 6.82 -13.63 6.16
N SER A 183 7.54 -13.55 7.29
CA SER A 183 7.60 -12.36 8.14
C SER A 183 8.68 -11.37 7.63
N PHE A 184 8.82 -10.25 8.35
CA PHE A 184 9.90 -9.28 8.14
C PHE A 184 11.10 -9.50 9.08
N ASP A 185 11.15 -10.61 9.81
CA ASP A 185 12.28 -10.98 10.67
C ASP A 185 13.41 -11.58 9.83
N PHE A 186 14.14 -10.76 9.09
CA PHE A 186 15.11 -11.17 8.08
C PHE A 186 16.35 -11.90 8.62
N GLY A 187 16.61 -11.86 9.91
CA GLY A 187 17.74 -12.54 10.54
C GLY A 187 17.42 -13.92 11.12
N ARG A 188 16.17 -14.36 11.09
CA ARG A 188 15.84 -15.71 11.51
C ARG A 188 16.33 -16.70 10.46
N THR A 189 17.51 -17.30 10.72
CA THR A 189 17.82 -18.60 10.19
C THR A 189 16.87 -19.57 10.89
N ALA A 190 15.85 -19.99 10.19
CA ALA A 190 14.89 -20.89 10.75
C ALA A 190 15.55 -22.21 11.10
N ASP A 191 15.49 -22.59 12.38
CA ASP A 191 15.42 -24.00 12.76
C ASP A 191 14.12 -24.67 12.24
N ASP A 192 13.22 -23.86 11.67
CA ASP A 192 12.06 -24.28 10.88
C ASP A 192 12.46 -24.40 9.41
N GLU A 193 12.66 -25.60 8.97
CA GLU A 193 13.15 -26.00 7.63
C GLU A 193 12.31 -25.43 6.46
N ASP A 194 11.16 -24.75 6.71
CA ASP A 194 10.20 -24.34 5.70
C ASP A 194 10.04 -22.81 5.51
N ARG A 195 10.70 -21.96 6.30
CA ARG A 195 10.48 -20.51 6.21
C ARG A 195 11.76 -19.70 5.99
N ASN A 196 12.23 -19.69 4.76
CA ASN A 196 13.28 -18.74 4.39
C ASN A 196 12.71 -17.32 4.37
N VAL A 197 12.85 -16.59 5.49
CA VAL A 197 12.35 -15.22 5.66
C VAL A 197 13.31 -14.16 5.13
N VAL A 198 14.58 -14.52 4.92
CA VAL A 198 15.59 -13.61 4.38
C VAL A 198 15.20 -13.24 2.95
N PRO A 199 15.14 -11.93 2.61
CA PRO A 199 14.85 -11.53 1.24
C PRO A 199 15.93 -12.02 0.28
N GLN A 200 15.50 -12.44 -0.92
CA GLN A 200 16.41 -12.99 -1.93
C GLN A 200 16.21 -12.27 -3.27
N GLU A 201 17.27 -12.33 -4.10
CA GLU A 201 17.13 -11.95 -5.50
C GLU A 201 16.11 -12.87 -6.18
N GLY A 202 15.09 -12.28 -6.82
CA GLY A 202 14.00 -13.01 -7.47
C GLY A 202 12.72 -13.09 -6.65
N ASP A 203 12.72 -12.75 -5.35
CA ASP A 203 11.47 -12.55 -4.61
C ASP A 203 10.67 -11.40 -5.25
N VAL A 204 9.36 -11.58 -5.42
CA VAL A 204 8.49 -10.61 -6.13
C VAL A 204 8.40 -9.25 -5.44
N ASP A 205 8.61 -9.23 -4.13
CA ASP A 205 8.60 -8.03 -3.28
C ASP A 205 10.00 -7.40 -3.08
N VAL A 206 11.04 -7.98 -3.70
CA VAL A 206 12.42 -7.51 -3.57
C VAL A 206 12.86 -6.80 -4.85
N ARG A 207 13.45 -5.62 -4.71
CA ARG A 207 14.23 -4.96 -5.74
C ARG A 207 15.71 -5.08 -5.43
N PHE A 208 16.30 -6.15 -5.94
CA PHE A 208 17.71 -6.47 -5.72
C PHE A 208 18.62 -5.64 -6.61
N SER A 209 19.73 -5.18 -6.05
CA SER A 209 20.85 -4.54 -6.76
C SER A 209 22.11 -5.36 -6.53
N SER A 210 22.95 -5.51 -7.55
CA SER A 210 24.27 -6.12 -7.40
C SER A 210 25.21 -5.33 -6.47
N SER A 211 24.89 -4.07 -6.19
CA SER A 211 25.60 -3.23 -5.24
C SER A 211 24.77 -3.05 -3.98
N TRP A 212 25.28 -3.49 -2.85
CA TRP A 212 24.69 -3.26 -1.53
C TRP A 212 25.02 -1.85 -1.04
N SER A 213 24.20 -1.32 -0.12
CA SER A 213 24.54 -0.05 0.55
C SER A 213 25.51 -0.22 1.72
N ASP A 214 25.52 -1.39 2.34
CA ASP A 214 26.45 -1.78 3.40
C ASP A 214 27.50 -2.76 2.88
N GLU A 215 28.69 -2.71 3.48
CA GLU A 215 29.84 -3.55 3.07
C GLU A 215 29.59 -5.03 3.38
N ASP A 216 28.84 -5.32 4.45
CA ASP A 216 28.61 -6.68 4.93
C ASP A 216 27.42 -7.36 4.19
N GLY A 217 26.63 -6.61 3.44
CA GLY A 217 25.46 -7.15 2.70
C GLY A 217 24.34 -7.65 3.60
N THR A 218 24.14 -7.02 4.76
CA THR A 218 23.18 -7.45 5.79
C THR A 218 22.00 -6.51 5.98
N ILE A 219 22.09 -5.26 5.52
CA ILE A 219 21.06 -4.25 5.73
C ILE A 219 20.06 -4.25 4.57
N TRP A 220 18.81 -4.45 4.91
CA TRP A 220 17.67 -4.32 4.02
C TRP A 220 16.85 -3.08 4.37
N TYR A 221 16.27 -2.47 3.36
CA TYR A 221 15.40 -1.29 3.50
C TYR A 221 14.00 -1.68 3.06
N VAL A 222 13.00 -1.38 3.89
CA VAL A 222 11.59 -1.63 3.57
C VAL A 222 10.87 -0.30 3.49
N ASN A 223 10.33 0.02 2.33
CA ASN A 223 9.63 1.27 2.05
C ASN A 223 8.14 1.03 1.87
N LEU A 224 7.29 1.87 2.51
CA LEU A 224 5.85 1.70 2.53
C LEU A 224 5.09 2.89 1.96
N TYR A 225 3.98 2.57 1.29
CA TYR A 225 2.95 3.51 0.86
C TYR A 225 1.56 3.06 1.31
N ALA A 226 0.72 4.01 1.73
CA ALA A 226 -0.70 3.80 1.92
C ALA A 226 -1.47 4.42 0.74
N ILE A 227 -2.44 3.68 0.21
CA ILE A 227 -3.25 4.06 -0.95
C ILE A 227 -4.70 3.69 -0.68
N ALA A 228 -5.59 4.66 -0.72
CA ALA A 228 -7.02 4.40 -0.65
C ALA A 228 -7.52 3.80 -1.97
N VAL A 229 -8.42 2.83 -1.88
CA VAL A 229 -8.85 1.97 -3.00
C VAL A 229 -10.37 1.94 -3.09
N GLY A 230 -10.88 2.05 -4.30
CA GLY A 230 -12.29 1.87 -4.61
C GLY A 230 -12.50 1.12 -5.92
N ARG A 231 -13.76 0.76 -6.19
CA ARG A 231 -14.18 0.07 -7.41
C ARG A 231 -15.47 0.63 -7.94
N ASP A 232 -15.59 0.66 -9.25
CA ASP A 232 -16.85 0.92 -9.93
C ASP A 232 -17.68 -0.37 -10.17
N THR A 233 -18.85 -0.23 -10.78
CA THR A 233 -19.73 -1.35 -11.11
C THR A 233 -19.17 -2.29 -12.18
N THR A 234 -18.14 -1.87 -12.91
CA THR A 234 -17.42 -2.70 -13.90
C THR A 234 -16.24 -3.44 -13.29
N TYR A 235 -16.04 -3.30 -11.96
CA TYR A 235 -14.92 -3.84 -11.20
C TYR A 235 -13.57 -3.18 -11.53
N THR A 236 -13.58 -2.03 -12.19
CA THR A 236 -12.37 -1.23 -12.39
C THR A 236 -11.92 -0.66 -11.06
N THR A 237 -10.64 -0.85 -10.74
CA THR A 237 -10.03 -0.36 -9.50
C THR A 237 -9.54 1.06 -9.68
N TYR A 238 -9.86 1.91 -8.73
CA TYR A 238 -9.43 3.30 -8.65
C TYR A 238 -8.59 3.50 -7.40
N TYR A 239 -7.58 4.35 -7.51
CA TYR A 239 -6.64 4.65 -6.46
C TYR A 239 -6.67 6.12 -6.11
N SER A 240 -6.47 6.44 -4.83
CA SER A 240 -6.13 7.79 -4.40
C SER A 240 -4.72 8.18 -4.84
N ASN A 241 -4.32 9.41 -4.53
CA ASN A 241 -2.90 9.72 -4.45
C ASN A 241 -2.24 8.83 -3.38
N VAL A 242 -0.92 8.65 -3.48
CA VAL A 242 -0.15 7.86 -2.53
C VAL A 242 0.22 8.69 -1.30
N LEU A 243 0.17 8.07 -0.12
CA LEU A 243 0.83 8.58 1.08
C LEU A 243 2.10 7.77 1.32
N HIS A 244 3.25 8.41 1.21
CA HIS A 244 4.51 7.80 1.58
C HIS A 244 4.58 7.70 3.11
N LEU A 245 4.65 6.46 3.63
CA LEU A 245 4.71 6.21 5.08
C LEU A 245 6.14 6.28 5.63
N GLY A 246 7.14 6.33 4.75
CA GLY A 246 8.55 6.30 5.12
C GLY A 246 9.20 4.94 4.84
N SER A 247 10.42 4.78 5.35
CA SER A 247 11.19 3.54 5.20
C SER A 247 11.93 3.20 6.49
N VAL A 248 12.10 1.90 6.74
CA VAL A 248 12.90 1.39 7.86
C VAL A 248 14.02 0.51 7.35
N SER A 249 15.15 0.49 8.07
CA SER A 249 16.21 -0.49 7.86
C SER A 249 16.01 -1.69 8.76
N ILE A 250 16.31 -2.88 8.24
CA ILE A 250 16.32 -4.13 8.97
C ILE A 250 17.71 -4.75 8.75
N ASN A 251 18.46 -4.92 9.84
CA ASN A 251 19.75 -5.59 9.77
C ASN A 251 19.56 -7.06 10.08
N ALA A 252 19.79 -7.92 9.10
CA ALA A 252 19.66 -9.36 9.25
C ALA A 252 20.65 -9.94 10.30
N ALA A 253 21.80 -9.30 10.52
CA ALA A 253 22.79 -9.74 11.51
C ALA A 253 22.43 -9.36 12.97
N GLU A 254 21.54 -8.40 13.20
CA GLU A 254 21.17 -7.96 14.56
C GLU A 254 20.14 -8.88 15.25
N ILE A 255 19.56 -9.80 14.52
CA ILE A 255 18.44 -10.64 15.01
C ILE A 255 18.95 -11.94 15.64
N ASP A 256 20.21 -12.30 15.39
CA ASP A 256 20.83 -13.54 15.89
C ASP A 256 21.53 -13.39 17.28
N ASN A 257 21.34 -12.26 17.99
CA ASN A 257 21.96 -12.03 19.32
C ASN A 257 20.95 -11.95 20.43
#